data_6555801923ffc1d569382b91305212f8
#
_entry.id   6555801923ffc1d569382b91305212f8
#
_cell.length_a   1.000
_cell.length_b   1.000
_cell.length_c   1.000
_cell.angle_alpha   90.00
_cell.angle_beta   90.00
_cell.angle_gamma   90.00
#
_symmetry.space_group_name_H-M   'P 1'
#
loop_
_entity.id
_entity.type
_entity.pdbx_description
1 polymer ?
#
loop_
_entity_poly.entity_id
_entity_poly.type
_entity_poly.pdbx_seq_one_letter_code
_entity_poly.pdbx_strand_id
1 'polypeptide(L)'
;MAIRKANAVWNGGLQDGNGTVKLGSGAFEGRYSFSSRFEEGTGTNPEELLGAAHAGCFSLALAAGLGRAGFSPKRVASEARVQMLKNDAG
;
A
#
# COMPACT_ATOMS: atom_id res chain seq x y z
N MET A 1 -6.79 22.29 -2.16
CA MET A 1 -6.18 20.99 -1.79
C MET A 1 -7.00 19.85 -2.37
N ALA A 2 -6.35 18.89 -2.97
CA ALA A 2 -7.05 17.76 -3.59
C ALA A 2 -7.37 16.68 -2.55
N ILE A 3 -8.56 16.12 -2.68
CA ILE A 3 -9.00 15.00 -1.85
C ILE A 3 -8.88 13.74 -2.70
N ARG A 4 -8.25 12.72 -2.14
CA ARG A 4 -8.13 11.41 -2.78
C ARG A 4 -8.88 10.40 -1.94
N LYS A 5 -9.58 9.49 -2.60
CA LYS A 5 -10.43 8.52 -1.92
C LYS A 5 -10.03 7.10 -2.30
N ALA A 6 -10.22 6.20 -1.37
CA ALA A 6 -10.10 4.77 -1.61
C ALA A 6 -11.17 4.10 -0.76
N ASN A 7 -11.63 2.95 -1.22
CA ASN A 7 -12.69 2.22 -0.55
C ASN A 7 -12.30 0.76 -0.40
N ALA A 8 -12.83 0.14 0.63
CA ALA A 8 -12.65 -1.28 0.87
C ALA A 8 -13.96 -1.87 1.34
N VAL A 9 -14.22 -3.09 0.93
CA VAL A 9 -15.40 -3.85 1.35
C VAL A 9 -14.91 -5.21 1.86
N TRP A 10 -15.42 -5.66 2.96
CA TRP A 10 -15.15 -6.99 3.50
C TRP A 10 -16.47 -7.73 3.67
N ASN A 11 -16.52 -8.97 3.17
CA ASN A 11 -17.69 -9.82 3.27
C ASN A 11 -17.35 -11.08 4.05
N GLY A 12 -18.13 -11.37 5.09
CA GLY A 12 -17.98 -12.60 5.87
C GLY A 12 -17.10 -12.46 7.08
N GLY A 13 -16.73 -13.58 7.67
CA GLY A 13 -15.90 -13.61 8.85
C GLY A 13 -14.42 -13.42 8.51
N LEU A 14 -13.61 -13.33 9.55
CA LEU A 14 -12.18 -13.03 9.34
C LEU A 14 -11.49 -14.11 8.50
N GLN A 15 -11.68 -15.37 8.83
CA GLN A 15 -10.92 -16.44 8.19
C GLN A 15 -11.56 -16.94 6.89
N ASP A 16 -12.87 -16.88 6.80
CA ASP A 16 -13.59 -17.43 5.65
C ASP A 16 -14.15 -16.37 4.71
N GLY A 17 -13.97 -15.09 5.08
CA GLY A 17 -14.47 -14.00 4.26
C GLY A 17 -13.51 -13.59 3.16
N ASN A 18 -13.88 -12.53 2.46
CA ASN A 18 -13.04 -11.95 1.42
C ASN A 18 -13.39 -10.47 1.27
N GLY A 19 -12.46 -9.73 0.67
CA GLY A 19 -12.67 -8.31 0.47
C GLY A 19 -12.06 -7.81 -0.80
N THR A 20 -12.35 -6.55 -1.10
CA THR A 20 -11.76 -5.82 -2.21
C THR A 20 -11.36 -4.43 -1.74
N VAL A 21 -10.29 -3.92 -2.32
CA VAL A 21 -9.87 -2.53 -2.15
C VAL A 21 -9.88 -1.88 -3.53
N LYS A 22 -10.29 -0.62 -3.55
CA LYS A 22 -10.38 0.12 -4.81
C LYS A 22 -9.88 1.54 -4.61
N LEU A 23 -8.98 1.97 -5.47
CA LEU A 23 -8.53 3.36 -5.47
C LEU A 23 -9.54 4.22 -6.22
N GLY A 24 -9.76 5.43 -5.72
CA GLY A 24 -10.76 6.33 -6.28
C GLY A 24 -10.50 6.72 -7.73
N SER A 25 -9.23 6.72 -8.14
CA SER A 25 -8.87 7.00 -9.52
C SER A 25 -9.19 5.87 -10.49
N GLY A 26 -9.45 4.67 -9.96
CA GLY A 26 -9.62 3.48 -10.78
C GLY A 26 -8.30 2.84 -11.21
N ALA A 27 -7.17 3.38 -10.77
CA ALA A 27 -5.86 2.85 -11.16
C ALA A 27 -5.61 1.44 -10.65
N PHE A 28 -6.26 1.05 -9.56
CA PHE A 28 -6.09 -0.28 -8.98
C PHE A 28 -7.36 -0.70 -8.27
N GLU A 29 -7.71 -1.95 -8.46
CA GLU A 29 -8.74 -2.63 -7.68
C GLU A 29 -8.24 -4.05 -7.44
N GLY A 30 -8.23 -4.51 -6.19
CA GLY A 30 -7.66 -5.80 -5.88
C GLY A 30 -8.40 -6.51 -4.77
N ARG A 31 -8.19 -7.81 -4.70
CA ARG A 31 -8.82 -8.67 -3.70
C ARG A 31 -7.85 -8.93 -2.57
N TYR A 32 -8.39 -9.08 -1.36
CA TYR A 32 -7.58 -9.47 -0.21
C TYR A 32 -8.40 -10.43 0.67
N SER A 33 -7.68 -11.19 1.48
CA SER A 33 -8.28 -12.22 2.32
C SER A 33 -7.42 -12.44 3.55
N PHE A 34 -7.87 -13.30 4.46
CA PHE A 34 -7.04 -13.72 5.58
C PHE A 34 -5.72 -14.32 5.06
N SER A 35 -5.82 -15.16 4.06
CA SER A 35 -4.65 -15.83 3.49
C SER A 35 -3.67 -14.85 2.85
N SER A 36 -4.17 -13.86 2.10
CA SER A 36 -3.28 -12.88 1.45
C SER A 36 -2.63 -11.92 2.42
N ARG A 37 -3.22 -11.74 3.62
CA ARG A 37 -2.67 -10.85 4.63
C ARG A 37 -1.75 -11.55 5.60
N PHE A 38 -2.14 -12.73 6.09
CA PHE A 38 -1.45 -13.43 7.17
C PHE A 38 -0.66 -14.64 6.70
N GLU A 39 -0.86 -15.06 5.47
CA GLU A 39 -0.20 -16.22 4.87
C GLU A 39 0.35 -15.83 3.51
N GLU A 40 0.50 -16.80 2.60
CA GLU A 40 1.06 -16.55 1.28
C GLU A 40 0.00 -16.70 0.17
N GLY A 41 -1.26 -16.44 0.49
CA GLY A 41 -2.34 -16.50 -0.49
C GLY A 41 -2.21 -15.42 -1.54
N THR A 42 -2.89 -15.64 -2.66
CA THR A 42 -2.90 -14.67 -3.76
C THR A 42 -3.76 -13.46 -3.40
N GLY A 43 -3.50 -12.34 -4.07
CA GLY A 43 -4.19 -11.09 -3.84
C GLY A 43 -3.28 -10.08 -3.17
N THR A 44 -3.85 -8.93 -2.83
CA THR A 44 -3.13 -7.89 -2.13
C THR A 44 -3.39 -7.97 -0.63
N ASN A 45 -2.83 -7.04 0.12
CA ASN A 45 -3.04 -6.89 1.55
C ASN A 45 -2.80 -5.44 1.94
N PRO A 46 -3.34 -5.02 3.10
CA PRO A 46 -3.16 -3.64 3.53
C PRO A 46 -1.70 -3.25 3.72
N GLU A 47 -0.85 -4.19 4.15
CA GLU A 47 0.55 -3.90 4.42
C GLU A 47 1.31 -3.51 3.16
N GLU A 48 1.14 -4.26 2.07
CA GLU A 48 1.84 -3.90 0.84
C GLU A 48 1.27 -2.63 0.20
N LEU A 49 -0.03 -2.35 0.41
CA LEU A 49 -0.63 -1.10 -0.06
C LEU A 49 -0.05 0.10 0.69
N LEU A 50 0.13 -0.02 2.00
CA LEU A 50 0.84 0.99 2.78
C LEU A 50 2.27 1.16 2.29
N GLY A 51 2.95 0.04 2.03
CA GLY A 51 4.30 0.06 1.53
C GLY A 51 4.41 0.79 0.20
N ALA A 52 3.49 0.51 -0.72
CA ALA A 52 3.47 1.17 -2.03
C ALA A 52 3.28 2.67 -1.88
N ALA A 53 2.33 3.09 -1.03
CA ALA A 53 2.08 4.50 -0.78
C ALA A 53 3.31 5.19 -0.21
N HIS A 54 3.94 4.56 0.78
CA HIS A 54 5.13 5.11 1.44
C HIS A 54 6.29 5.22 0.46
N ALA A 55 6.56 4.17 -0.31
CA ALA A 55 7.65 4.17 -1.28
C ALA A 55 7.43 5.23 -2.35
N GLY A 56 6.19 5.40 -2.80
CA GLY A 56 5.85 6.43 -3.78
C GLY A 56 6.08 7.84 -3.24
N CYS A 57 5.62 8.11 -2.03
CA CYS A 57 5.83 9.41 -1.40
C CYS A 57 7.30 9.70 -1.18
N PHE A 58 8.05 8.72 -0.68
CA PHE A 58 9.47 8.89 -0.42
C PHE A 58 10.24 9.18 -1.71
N SER A 59 9.96 8.42 -2.78
CA SER A 59 10.63 8.61 -4.07
C SER A 59 10.38 10.01 -4.61
N LEU A 60 9.13 10.47 -4.54
CA LEU A 60 8.76 11.79 -5.01
C LEU A 60 9.42 12.90 -4.18
N ALA A 61 9.43 12.75 -2.86
CA ALA A 61 10.05 13.72 -1.96
C ALA A 61 11.55 13.81 -2.20
N LEU A 62 12.20 12.67 -2.42
CA LEU A 62 13.64 12.66 -2.71
C LEU A 62 13.92 13.32 -4.05
N ALA A 63 13.13 13.01 -5.09
CA ALA A 63 13.29 13.64 -6.39
C ALA A 63 13.14 15.17 -6.30
N ALA A 64 12.14 15.63 -5.55
CA ALA A 64 11.91 17.07 -5.33
C ALA A 64 13.08 17.70 -4.59
N GLY A 65 13.60 17.05 -3.55
CA GLY A 65 14.75 17.55 -2.79
C GLY A 65 16.01 17.65 -3.65
N LEU A 66 16.26 16.64 -4.48
CA LEU A 66 17.39 16.65 -5.40
C LEU A 66 17.26 17.78 -6.42
N GLY A 67 16.05 18.01 -6.93
CA GLY A 67 15.80 19.12 -7.85
C GLY A 67 16.11 20.47 -7.21
N ARG A 68 15.67 20.68 -5.98
CA ARG A 68 15.96 21.93 -5.26
C ARG A 68 17.46 22.11 -5.01
N ALA A 69 18.21 21.01 -4.89
CA ALA A 69 19.65 21.05 -4.69
C ALA A 69 20.42 21.20 -6.00
N GLY A 70 19.74 21.30 -7.12
CA GLY A 70 20.36 21.50 -8.43
C GLY A 70 20.65 20.24 -9.22
N PHE A 71 20.14 19.08 -8.76
CA PHE A 71 20.31 17.83 -9.48
C PHE A 71 19.05 17.51 -10.28
N SER A 72 19.21 16.73 -11.34
CA SER A 72 18.08 16.29 -12.17
C SER A 72 18.05 14.76 -12.18
N PRO A 73 17.39 14.15 -11.21
CA PRO A 73 17.35 12.69 -11.15
C PRO A 73 16.57 12.14 -12.35
N LYS A 74 17.11 11.11 -12.98
CA LYS A 74 16.41 10.43 -14.07
C LYS A 74 15.50 9.33 -13.53
N ARG A 75 15.84 8.78 -12.37
CA ARG A 75 15.09 7.67 -11.80
C ARG A 75 15.38 7.60 -10.31
N VAL A 76 14.30 7.41 -9.55
CA VAL A 76 14.40 7.10 -8.12
C VAL A 76 13.60 5.84 -7.90
N ALA A 77 14.22 4.81 -7.35
CA ALA A 77 13.56 3.56 -7.04
C ALA A 77 13.63 3.33 -5.53
N SER A 78 12.49 2.97 -4.95
CA SER A 78 12.39 2.76 -3.51
C SER A 78 11.62 1.48 -3.22
N GLU A 79 12.05 0.77 -2.19
CA GLU A 79 11.33 -0.39 -1.68
C GLU A 79 10.98 -0.13 -0.23
N ALA A 80 9.73 -0.36 0.12
CA ALA A 80 9.28 -0.29 1.50
C ALA A 80 8.94 -1.69 1.97
N ARG A 81 9.35 -2.02 3.20
CA ARG A 81 9.03 -3.29 3.83
C ARG A 81 8.16 -3.01 5.03
N VAL A 82 6.96 -3.57 5.01
CA VAL A 82 6.00 -3.40 6.10
C VAL A 82 5.78 -4.74 6.75
N GLN A 83 6.09 -4.82 8.03
CA GLN A 83 5.96 -6.05 8.78
C GLN A 83 4.92 -5.87 9.86
N MET A 84 3.99 -6.82 9.93
CA MET A 84 2.99 -6.84 10.98
C MET A 84 3.49 -7.76 12.09
N LEU A 85 3.61 -7.20 13.30
CA LEU A 85 4.05 -7.96 14.46
C LEU A 85 2.87 -8.15 15.40
N LYS A 86 2.72 -9.38 15.89
CA LYS A 86 1.73 -9.69 16.90
C LYS A 86 2.42 -9.69 18.25
N ASN A 87 1.86 -8.97 19.22
CA ASN A 87 2.37 -8.94 20.58
C ASN A 87 1.33 -9.50 21.54
N ASP A 88 1.71 -9.63 22.82
CA ASP A 88 0.85 -10.23 23.84
C ASP A 88 -0.37 -9.35 24.17
N ALA A 89 -0.34 -8.10 23.80
CA ALA A 89 -1.45 -7.17 24.07
C ALA A 89 -2.54 -7.24 23.01
N GLY A 90 -2.31 -7.96 21.96
CA GLY A 90 -3.28 -8.07 20.91
C GLY A 90 -2.66 -8.48 19.62
#